data_190b37fe5a2d0f62af35a358f8b12a9b
#
_entry.id   190b37fe5a2d0f62af35a358f8b12a9b
#
_cell.length_a   1.000
_cell.length_b   1.000
_cell.length_c   1.000
_cell.angle_alpha   90.00
_cell.angle_beta   90.00
_cell.angle_gamma   90.00
#
_symmetry.space_group_name_H-M   'P 1'
#
loop_
_entity.id
_entity.type
_entity.pdbx_description
1 polymer ?
#
loop_
_entity_poly.entity_id
_entity_poly.type
_entity_poly.pdbx_seq_one_letter_code
_entity_poly.pdbx_strand_id
1 'polypeptide(L)'
;MRTLLKGADILLRKENGYETLHGAYLGVDEAKIDYIGEEKPEKAYDLEKDMSGRLLAPGLINCHSHIAMTLMRGIGSGLPLQDWLFKAIFPIEDKLVREDIAAASRFALIEMIAGGTTSFSDMYFFPEETVWAVEEAGIKANLNRCVQCFDENQTVEQNTQIPESLALFEKYHGAADGRIHIDFSIHAEYTCKSHIVKAYSDLCREKGGRMHIHLAETAREQRECIERYGKTPTEWFESLGTFDSPTAAAHCVAVTERDMDILKAHGVSVVHNPTSNLKLGSGFAPIRQMMDRGINVTLGTDGTASNNNLNMFEEMHLAEIMHDGYHNDPTLISTQEVLDMATINGAKLQGRDDTGVLAVGKKADIIALDLSKPHLYPNFDTPALLTCSAQAGDVCMTMVDGNILYENGEFKTLDAEKVRADMERAVERLYRK
;
A
#
# COMPACT_ATOMS: atom_id res chain seq x y z
N MET A 1 -6.26 26.78 6.01
CA MET A 1 -5.65 27.07 7.34
C MET A 1 -4.17 26.83 7.24
N ARG A 2 -3.36 27.76 7.77
CA ARG A 2 -1.89 27.61 7.80
C ARG A 2 -1.43 27.07 9.13
N THR A 3 -0.62 26.02 9.11
CA THR A 3 -0.12 25.38 10.32
C THR A 3 1.41 25.40 10.32
N LEU A 4 2.03 25.82 11.43
CA LEU A 4 3.47 25.73 11.64
C LEU A 4 3.77 24.64 12.68
N LEU A 5 4.48 23.62 12.26
CA LEU A 5 5.06 22.58 13.11
C LEU A 5 6.46 23.05 13.51
N LYS A 6 6.72 23.26 14.81
CA LYS A 6 7.95 23.94 15.30
C LYS A 6 8.74 23.07 16.25
N GLY A 7 10.08 23.15 16.13
CA GLY A 7 11.02 22.50 17.05
C GLY A 7 11.16 20.99 16.82
N ALA A 8 10.77 20.50 15.65
CA ALA A 8 10.86 19.08 15.31
C ALA A 8 12.21 18.70 14.69
N ASP A 9 12.58 17.43 14.81
CA ASP A 9 13.51 16.84 13.88
C ASP A 9 12.75 16.51 12.59
N ILE A 10 13.33 16.85 11.41
CA ILE A 10 12.66 16.70 10.12
C ILE A 10 13.52 15.87 9.18
N LEU A 11 13.00 14.73 8.74
CA LEU A 11 13.69 13.86 7.79
C LEU A 11 13.44 14.32 6.35
N LEU A 12 14.50 14.70 5.67
CA LEU A 12 14.48 15.17 4.28
C LEU A 12 15.20 14.20 3.36
N ARG A 13 14.55 13.85 2.25
CA ARG A 13 15.20 13.11 1.17
C ARG A 13 16.06 14.07 0.34
N LYS A 14 17.30 13.69 0.12
CA LYS A 14 18.28 14.40 -0.72
C LYS A 14 18.65 13.55 -1.94
N GLU A 15 19.42 14.10 -2.86
CA GLU A 15 19.88 13.39 -4.06
C GLU A 15 20.64 12.08 -3.71
N ASN A 16 21.47 12.12 -2.66
CA ASN A 16 22.33 11.00 -2.23
C ASN A 16 21.90 10.42 -0.86
N GLY A 17 20.61 10.34 -0.57
CA GLY A 17 20.11 9.73 0.66
C GLY A 17 19.20 10.63 1.49
N TYR A 18 19.35 10.59 2.80
CA TYR A 18 18.49 11.34 3.74
C TYR A 18 19.32 12.21 4.67
N GLU A 19 18.75 13.35 5.04
CA GLU A 19 19.31 14.30 6.02
C GLU A 19 18.25 14.62 7.07
N THR A 20 18.65 14.76 8.31
CA THR A 20 17.75 15.20 9.39
C THR A 20 18.12 16.63 9.81
N LEU A 21 17.15 17.56 9.68
CA LEU A 21 17.24 18.88 10.31
C LEU A 21 16.76 18.76 11.75
N HIS A 22 17.50 19.32 12.70
CA HIS A 22 17.20 19.24 14.13
C HIS A 22 16.55 20.53 14.65
N GLY A 23 15.50 20.40 15.48
CA GLY A 23 14.82 21.53 16.10
C GLY A 23 14.20 22.52 15.10
N ALA A 24 13.87 22.04 13.91
CA ALA A 24 13.50 22.85 12.75
C ALA A 24 11.99 23.17 12.70
N TYR A 25 11.59 23.91 11.65
CA TYR A 25 10.24 24.36 11.40
C TYR A 25 9.74 23.81 10.07
N LEU A 26 8.48 23.31 10.04
CA LEU A 26 7.78 22.92 8.83
C LEU A 26 6.44 23.66 8.77
N GLY A 27 6.27 24.46 7.74
CA GLY A 27 5.05 25.22 7.46
C GLY A 27 4.17 24.49 6.47
N VAL A 28 2.87 24.50 6.72
CA VAL A 28 1.83 23.96 5.83
C VAL A 28 0.84 25.07 5.51
N ASP A 29 0.58 25.31 4.23
CA ASP A 29 -0.45 26.21 3.74
C ASP A 29 -1.49 25.38 2.97
N GLU A 30 -2.70 25.28 3.54
CA GLU A 30 -3.76 24.38 3.05
C GLU A 30 -3.28 22.92 2.94
N ALA A 31 -3.10 22.41 1.73
CA ALA A 31 -2.72 21.04 1.47
C ALA A 31 -1.21 20.83 1.23
N LYS A 32 -0.39 21.91 1.23
CA LYS A 32 1.01 21.84 0.79
C LYS A 32 1.98 22.34 1.85
N ILE A 33 3.16 21.77 1.81
CA ILE A 33 4.31 22.26 2.56
C ILE A 33 4.77 23.57 1.89
N ASP A 34 4.82 24.66 2.65
CA ASP A 34 5.20 25.99 2.15
C ASP A 34 6.52 26.50 2.74
N TYR A 35 7.01 25.84 3.80
CA TYR A 35 8.26 26.17 4.43
C TYR A 35 8.92 24.94 5.08
N ILE A 36 10.25 24.83 4.98
CA ILE A 36 11.08 23.94 5.79
C ILE A 36 12.41 24.68 6.06
N GLY A 37 12.82 24.78 7.33
CA GLY A 37 14.09 25.40 7.71
C GLY A 37 14.35 25.42 9.19
N GLU A 38 15.60 25.75 9.57
CA GLU A 38 16.05 25.83 10.97
C GLU A 38 15.62 27.14 11.66
N GLU A 39 15.32 28.17 10.89
CA GLU A 39 14.87 29.44 11.42
C GLU A 39 13.33 29.53 11.36
N LYS A 40 12.75 30.27 12.32
CA LYS A 40 11.30 30.51 12.31
C LYS A 40 10.96 31.39 11.08
N PRO A 41 9.97 30.96 10.25
CA PRO A 41 9.56 31.79 9.10
C PRO A 41 8.95 33.13 9.54
N GLU A 42 9.21 34.18 8.76
CA GLU A 42 8.62 35.52 8.99
C GLU A 42 7.09 35.54 8.74
N LYS A 43 6.61 34.62 7.89
CA LYS A 43 5.20 34.48 7.54
C LYS A 43 4.38 34.05 8.76
N ALA A 44 3.21 34.67 8.94
CA ALA A 44 2.28 34.30 9.99
C ALA A 44 1.50 33.01 9.64
N TYR A 45 1.29 32.18 10.65
CA TYR A 45 0.50 30.95 10.60
C TYR A 45 -0.70 31.07 11.55
N ASP A 46 -1.81 30.43 11.18
CA ASP A 46 -3.06 30.46 11.98
C ASP A 46 -2.93 29.58 13.24
N LEU A 47 -2.14 28.50 13.12
CA LEU A 47 -1.88 27.53 14.20
C LEU A 47 -0.38 27.25 14.27
N GLU A 48 0.19 27.34 15.47
CA GLU A 48 1.55 26.88 15.77
C GLU A 48 1.47 25.67 16.72
N LYS A 49 2.08 24.54 16.32
CA LYS A 49 2.16 23.31 17.13
C LYS A 49 3.60 23.07 17.52
N ASP A 50 3.82 22.87 18.82
CA ASP A 50 5.10 22.46 19.35
C ASP A 50 5.31 20.95 19.08
N MET A 51 6.34 20.65 18.31
CA MET A 51 6.75 19.31 17.94
C MET A 51 8.11 18.94 18.51
N SER A 52 8.57 19.61 19.56
CA SER A 52 9.82 19.32 20.24
C SER A 52 9.85 17.87 20.72
N GLY A 53 10.96 17.16 20.46
CA GLY A 53 11.10 15.72 20.73
C GLY A 53 10.28 14.82 19.81
N ARG A 54 9.85 15.32 18.67
CA ARG A 54 9.18 14.56 17.59
C ARG A 54 10.04 14.53 16.34
N LEU A 55 9.98 13.41 15.62
CA LEU A 55 10.52 13.27 14.27
C LEU A 55 9.38 13.41 13.27
N LEU A 56 9.47 14.37 12.36
CA LEU A 56 8.60 14.47 11.19
C LEU A 56 9.22 13.69 10.02
N ALA A 57 8.45 12.80 9.44
CA ALA A 57 8.82 12.01 8.27
C ALA A 57 7.69 12.02 7.22
N PRO A 58 7.98 11.68 5.96
CA PRO A 58 6.93 11.45 4.97
C PRO A 58 5.95 10.38 5.46
N GLY A 59 4.67 10.56 5.15
CA GLY A 59 3.68 9.52 5.41
C GLY A 59 3.99 8.24 4.63
N LEU A 60 3.71 7.09 5.26
CA LEU A 60 3.98 5.78 4.68
C LEU A 60 2.92 5.43 3.64
N ILE A 61 3.32 4.72 2.58
CA ILE A 61 2.47 4.33 1.44
C ILE A 61 2.44 2.82 1.34
N ASN A 62 1.25 2.24 1.59
CA ASN A 62 1.00 0.81 1.47
C ASN A 62 0.51 0.49 0.04
N CYS A 63 1.35 -0.11 -0.80
CA CYS A 63 1.09 -0.26 -2.22
C CYS A 63 0.28 -1.50 -2.61
N HIS A 64 -0.03 -2.37 -1.66
CA HIS A 64 -0.89 -3.55 -1.88
C HIS A 64 -1.54 -3.98 -0.58
N SER A 65 -2.86 -4.06 -0.59
CA SER A 65 -3.65 -4.50 0.54
C SER A 65 -5.01 -5.09 0.12
N HIS A 66 -5.64 -5.78 1.07
CA HIS A 66 -7.01 -6.25 1.05
C HIS A 66 -7.63 -5.85 2.39
N ILE A 67 -7.94 -4.55 2.55
CA ILE A 67 -8.19 -3.98 3.89
C ILE A 67 -9.41 -4.59 4.58
N ALA A 68 -10.45 -4.98 3.84
CA ALA A 68 -11.62 -5.62 4.42
C ALA A 68 -11.35 -7.04 4.96
N MET A 69 -10.19 -7.64 4.65
CA MET A 69 -9.73 -8.89 5.29
C MET A 69 -9.43 -8.73 6.79
N THR A 70 -9.55 -7.55 7.37
CA THR A 70 -9.55 -7.37 8.84
C THR A 70 -10.58 -8.24 9.53
N LEU A 71 -11.68 -8.59 8.86
CA LEU A 71 -12.66 -9.59 9.30
C LEU A 71 -12.10 -11.02 9.43
N MET A 72 -11.03 -11.33 8.70
CA MET A 72 -10.46 -12.69 8.59
C MET A 72 -9.06 -12.80 9.20
N ARG A 73 -8.67 -11.85 10.02
CA ARG A 73 -7.36 -11.81 10.68
C ARG A 73 -7.05 -13.13 11.39
N GLY A 74 -5.94 -13.79 11.00
CA GLY A 74 -5.48 -15.04 11.58
C GLY A 74 -6.17 -16.30 11.05
N ILE A 75 -7.13 -16.19 10.13
CA ILE A 75 -7.81 -17.36 9.53
C ILE A 75 -6.89 -18.04 8.53
N GLY A 76 -6.90 -19.37 8.53
CA GLY A 76 -6.13 -20.19 7.59
C GLY A 76 -4.63 -20.24 7.86
N SER A 77 -4.17 -19.83 9.04
CA SER A 77 -2.74 -19.87 9.40
C SER A 77 -2.16 -21.29 9.22
N GLY A 78 -0.96 -21.38 8.60
CA GLY A 78 -0.26 -22.65 8.35
C GLY A 78 -0.70 -23.37 7.07
N LEU A 79 -1.53 -22.77 6.22
CA LEU A 79 -1.90 -23.33 4.93
C LEU A 79 -1.07 -22.70 3.80
N PRO A 80 -0.62 -23.50 2.80
CA PRO A 80 -0.06 -22.96 1.56
C PRO A 80 -1.11 -22.14 0.78
N LEU A 81 -0.67 -21.17 -0.04
CA LEU A 81 -1.51 -20.17 -0.72
C LEU A 81 -2.81 -20.74 -1.33
N GLN A 82 -2.75 -21.76 -2.19
CA GLN A 82 -3.97 -22.28 -2.84
C GLN A 82 -4.93 -22.94 -1.84
N ASP A 83 -4.41 -23.70 -0.88
CA ASP A 83 -5.23 -24.30 0.19
C ASP A 83 -5.82 -23.20 1.10
N TRP A 84 -5.04 -22.17 1.39
CA TRP A 84 -5.48 -20.99 2.12
C TRP A 84 -6.63 -20.30 1.39
N LEU A 85 -6.48 -19.99 0.09
CA LEU A 85 -7.53 -19.34 -0.72
C LEU A 85 -8.80 -20.20 -0.78
N PHE A 86 -8.69 -21.45 -1.30
CA PHE A 86 -9.86 -22.25 -1.65
C PHE A 86 -10.56 -22.91 -0.45
N LYS A 87 -9.82 -23.19 0.63
CA LYS A 87 -10.39 -23.90 1.80
C LYS A 87 -10.73 -22.98 2.98
N ALA A 88 -10.04 -21.84 3.11
CA ALA A 88 -10.21 -20.95 4.26
C ALA A 88 -10.83 -19.59 3.88
N ILE A 89 -10.37 -18.92 2.82
CA ILE A 89 -10.74 -17.54 2.51
C ILE A 89 -11.99 -17.46 1.66
N PHE A 90 -12.01 -18.00 0.44
CA PHE A 90 -13.15 -17.92 -0.47
C PHE A 90 -14.49 -18.37 0.15
N PRO A 91 -14.55 -19.45 0.97
CA PRO A 91 -15.79 -19.83 1.63
C PRO A 91 -16.34 -18.82 2.63
N ILE A 92 -15.51 -17.88 3.11
CA ILE A 92 -15.92 -16.77 3.97
C ILE A 92 -16.29 -15.58 3.10
N GLU A 93 -15.49 -15.25 2.10
CA GLU A 93 -15.73 -14.16 1.16
C GLU A 93 -17.08 -14.30 0.44
N ASP A 94 -17.48 -15.52 0.08
CA ASP A 94 -18.80 -15.82 -0.52
C ASP A 94 -20.00 -15.40 0.36
N LYS A 95 -19.77 -15.15 1.65
CA LYS A 95 -20.82 -14.75 2.62
C LYS A 95 -20.79 -13.26 2.93
N LEU A 96 -19.80 -12.54 2.45
CA LEU A 96 -19.65 -11.11 2.73
C LEU A 96 -20.77 -10.30 2.06
N VAL A 97 -21.24 -9.32 2.77
CA VAL A 97 -22.19 -8.32 2.28
C VAL A 97 -21.59 -6.92 2.37
N ARG A 98 -22.22 -5.94 1.74
CA ARG A 98 -21.73 -4.55 1.70
C ARG A 98 -21.46 -3.98 3.08
N GLU A 99 -22.32 -4.25 4.05
CA GLU A 99 -22.21 -3.77 5.42
C GLU A 99 -20.96 -4.29 6.13
N ASP A 100 -20.53 -5.51 5.81
CA ASP A 100 -19.30 -6.09 6.35
C ASP A 100 -18.09 -5.35 5.82
N ILE A 101 -18.06 -5.09 4.51
CA ILE A 101 -16.98 -4.35 3.86
C ILE A 101 -16.92 -2.92 4.40
N ALA A 102 -18.07 -2.27 4.58
CA ALA A 102 -18.14 -0.93 5.16
C ALA A 102 -17.53 -0.86 6.57
N ALA A 103 -17.86 -1.84 7.43
CA ALA A 103 -17.33 -1.92 8.79
C ALA A 103 -15.83 -2.25 8.79
N ALA A 104 -15.42 -3.26 8.02
CA ALA A 104 -14.05 -3.74 7.95
C ALA A 104 -13.10 -2.70 7.35
N SER A 105 -13.52 -1.99 6.30
CA SER A 105 -12.72 -0.92 5.69
C SER A 105 -12.44 0.20 6.68
N ARG A 106 -13.46 0.70 7.40
CA ARG A 106 -13.25 1.72 8.44
C ARG A 106 -12.34 1.24 9.57
N PHE A 107 -12.51 -0.02 9.98
CA PHE A 107 -11.67 -0.61 11.02
C PHE A 107 -10.20 -0.71 10.59
N ALA A 108 -9.94 -1.11 9.34
CA ALA A 108 -8.60 -1.11 8.76
C ALA A 108 -7.99 0.30 8.69
N LEU A 109 -8.80 1.31 8.32
CA LEU A 109 -8.32 2.70 8.23
C LEU A 109 -7.90 3.26 9.60
N ILE A 110 -8.56 2.85 10.69
CA ILE A 110 -8.10 3.18 12.05
C ILE A 110 -6.68 2.63 12.29
N GLU A 111 -6.42 1.36 11.94
CA GLU A 111 -5.10 0.75 12.11
C GLU A 111 -4.05 1.44 11.22
N MET A 112 -4.34 1.65 9.95
CA MET A 112 -3.44 2.29 8.99
C MET A 112 -3.07 3.72 9.39
N ILE A 113 -4.08 4.55 9.70
CA ILE A 113 -3.88 5.96 10.05
C ILE A 113 -3.11 6.09 11.37
N ALA A 114 -3.45 5.30 12.39
CA ALA A 114 -2.69 5.28 13.64
C ALA A 114 -1.25 4.77 13.47
N GLY A 115 -1.01 3.90 12.47
CA GLY A 115 0.30 3.39 12.11
C GLY A 115 1.08 4.27 11.11
N GLY A 116 0.58 5.46 10.75
CA GLY A 116 1.30 6.41 9.90
C GLY A 116 1.15 6.17 8.39
N THR A 117 0.24 5.31 7.95
CA THR A 117 -0.10 5.18 6.53
C THR A 117 -0.95 6.36 6.09
N THR A 118 -0.51 7.07 5.06
CA THR A 118 -1.18 8.25 4.48
C THR A 118 -1.83 7.97 3.13
N SER A 119 -1.39 6.89 2.45
CA SER A 119 -1.96 6.42 1.19
C SER A 119 -1.83 4.91 1.09
N PHE A 120 -2.82 4.25 0.47
CA PHE A 120 -2.78 2.81 0.25
C PHE A 120 -3.38 2.42 -1.10
N SER A 121 -3.05 1.20 -1.57
CA SER A 121 -3.70 0.56 -2.72
C SER A 121 -4.45 -0.67 -2.23
N ASP A 122 -5.73 -0.80 -2.63
CA ASP A 122 -6.61 -1.89 -2.19
C ASP A 122 -7.23 -2.63 -3.35
N MET A 123 -7.30 -3.95 -3.23
CA MET A 123 -7.91 -4.85 -4.19
C MET A 123 -8.96 -5.70 -3.47
N TYR A 124 -10.26 -5.35 -3.61
CA TYR A 124 -11.29 -6.12 -2.91
C TYR A 124 -12.68 -6.03 -3.56
N PHE A 125 -13.70 -6.57 -2.86
CA PHE A 125 -15.11 -6.57 -3.27
C PHE A 125 -15.84 -5.33 -2.74
N PHE A 126 -16.96 -4.96 -3.37
CA PHE A 126 -17.81 -3.81 -2.99
C PHE A 126 -16.99 -2.53 -2.75
N PRO A 127 -16.13 -2.13 -3.70
CA PRO A 127 -15.18 -1.04 -3.51
C PRO A 127 -15.83 0.31 -3.21
N GLU A 128 -17.12 0.51 -3.53
CA GLU A 128 -17.84 1.74 -3.16
C GLU A 128 -17.91 1.95 -1.64
N GLU A 129 -18.01 0.86 -0.86
CA GLU A 129 -18.02 0.93 0.60
C GLU A 129 -16.67 1.43 1.12
N THR A 130 -15.59 0.99 0.46
CA THR A 130 -14.23 1.47 0.76
C THR A 130 -14.04 2.92 0.31
N VAL A 131 -14.59 3.33 -0.86
CA VAL A 131 -14.59 4.73 -1.30
C VAL A 131 -15.16 5.64 -0.22
N TRP A 132 -16.36 5.31 0.31
CA TRP A 132 -17.00 6.13 1.35
C TRP A 132 -16.23 6.14 2.66
N ALA A 133 -15.61 5.02 3.04
CA ALA A 133 -14.74 4.96 4.21
C ALA A 133 -13.50 5.85 4.05
N VAL A 134 -12.90 5.88 2.86
CA VAL A 134 -11.75 6.74 2.51
C VAL A 134 -12.12 8.22 2.50
N GLU A 135 -13.29 8.58 1.95
CA GLU A 135 -13.80 9.96 1.99
C GLU A 135 -13.97 10.45 3.41
N GLU A 136 -14.60 9.63 4.27
CA GLU A 136 -14.84 9.93 5.69
C GLU A 136 -13.53 10.05 6.47
N ALA A 137 -12.61 9.10 6.26
CA ALA A 137 -11.33 9.05 6.98
C ALA A 137 -10.35 10.16 6.60
N GLY A 138 -10.42 10.67 5.36
CA GLY A 138 -9.51 11.70 4.87
C GLY A 138 -8.17 11.20 4.33
N ILE A 139 -7.92 9.89 4.30
CA ILE A 139 -6.73 9.25 3.76
C ILE A 139 -6.73 9.23 2.22
N LYS A 140 -5.59 8.92 1.59
CA LYS A 140 -5.50 8.69 0.14
C LYS A 140 -5.60 7.21 -0.19
N ALA A 141 -6.23 6.89 -1.33
CA ALA A 141 -6.31 5.51 -1.79
C ALA A 141 -6.32 5.36 -3.31
N ASN A 142 -5.70 4.27 -3.79
CA ASN A 142 -5.94 3.69 -5.10
C ASN A 142 -6.81 2.44 -4.90
N LEU A 143 -8.04 2.46 -5.38
CA LEU A 143 -9.04 1.42 -5.17
C LEU A 143 -9.41 0.77 -6.49
N ASN A 144 -9.83 -0.49 -6.46
CA ASN A 144 -10.25 -1.17 -7.66
C ASN A 144 -11.36 -2.21 -7.41
N ARG A 145 -12.07 -2.55 -8.48
CA ARG A 145 -12.96 -3.71 -8.55
C ARG A 145 -12.21 -4.82 -9.26
N CYS A 146 -11.74 -5.80 -8.49
CA CYS A 146 -10.96 -6.91 -9.01
C CYS A 146 -11.80 -7.78 -9.96
N VAL A 147 -11.24 -8.08 -11.14
CA VAL A 147 -11.88 -8.95 -12.15
C VAL A 147 -11.34 -10.37 -12.03
N GLN A 148 -12.28 -11.32 -12.02
CA GLN A 148 -12.04 -12.76 -12.02
C GLN A 148 -12.93 -13.43 -13.08
N CYS A 149 -12.47 -14.57 -13.62
CA CYS A 149 -13.25 -15.39 -14.54
C CYS A 149 -12.73 -16.83 -14.51
N PHE A 150 -13.47 -17.71 -13.88
CA PHE A 150 -13.12 -19.15 -13.80
C PHE A 150 -13.70 -19.97 -14.94
N ASP A 151 -14.81 -19.54 -15.53
CA ASP A 151 -15.50 -20.23 -16.63
C ASP A 151 -14.88 -19.85 -17.98
N GLU A 152 -14.38 -20.83 -18.71
CA GLU A 152 -13.80 -20.65 -20.06
C GLU A 152 -14.82 -20.17 -21.09
N ASN A 153 -16.11 -20.47 -20.87
CA ASN A 153 -17.18 -20.12 -21.80
C ASN A 153 -17.84 -18.77 -21.49
N GLN A 154 -17.49 -18.14 -20.36
CA GLN A 154 -18.01 -16.82 -20.02
C GLN A 154 -17.51 -15.81 -21.02
N THR A 155 -18.41 -15.13 -21.74
CA THR A 155 -18.01 -14.04 -22.65
C THR A 155 -17.70 -12.75 -21.87
N VAL A 156 -17.07 -11.79 -22.55
CA VAL A 156 -16.77 -10.46 -21.96
C VAL A 156 -18.07 -9.78 -21.51
N GLU A 157 -19.13 -9.88 -22.30
CA GLU A 157 -20.44 -9.26 -22.00
C GLU A 157 -21.16 -9.92 -20.82
N GLN A 158 -20.85 -11.17 -20.52
CA GLN A 158 -21.37 -11.90 -19.37
C GLN A 158 -20.61 -11.62 -18.08
N ASN A 159 -19.41 -11.07 -18.15
CA ASN A 159 -18.63 -10.70 -16.97
C ASN A 159 -19.14 -9.38 -16.40
N THR A 160 -19.87 -9.46 -15.27
CA THR A 160 -20.46 -8.27 -14.62
C THR A 160 -19.41 -7.38 -13.94
N GLN A 161 -18.24 -7.90 -13.65
CA GLN A 161 -17.19 -7.17 -12.92
C GLN A 161 -16.51 -6.12 -13.80
N ILE A 162 -16.44 -6.31 -15.12
CA ILE A 162 -15.90 -5.34 -16.06
C ILE A 162 -16.74 -4.05 -16.09
N PRO A 163 -18.07 -4.07 -16.33
CA PRO A 163 -18.87 -2.87 -16.28
C PRO A 163 -18.95 -2.26 -14.86
N GLU A 164 -18.92 -3.06 -13.79
CA GLU A 164 -18.81 -2.56 -12.41
C GLU A 164 -17.53 -1.76 -12.20
N SER A 165 -16.38 -2.27 -12.67
CA SER A 165 -15.09 -1.59 -12.61
C SER A 165 -15.08 -0.28 -13.40
N LEU A 166 -15.64 -0.30 -14.62
CA LEU A 166 -15.76 0.90 -15.44
C LEU A 166 -16.63 1.96 -14.78
N ALA A 167 -17.78 1.58 -14.26
CA ALA A 167 -18.69 2.49 -13.55
C ALA A 167 -18.03 3.09 -12.30
N LEU A 168 -17.25 2.29 -11.55
CA LEU A 168 -16.46 2.76 -10.42
C LEU A 168 -15.43 3.80 -10.86
N PHE A 169 -14.69 3.52 -11.93
CA PHE A 169 -13.70 4.44 -12.49
C PHE A 169 -14.35 5.76 -12.94
N GLU A 170 -15.41 5.70 -13.72
CA GLU A 170 -16.08 6.89 -14.24
C GLU A 170 -16.70 7.77 -13.14
N LYS A 171 -17.10 7.16 -12.02
CA LYS A 171 -17.75 7.85 -10.92
C LYS A 171 -16.79 8.43 -9.88
N TYR A 172 -15.72 7.72 -9.56
CA TYR A 172 -14.92 8.03 -8.38
C TYR A 172 -13.44 8.33 -8.66
N HIS A 173 -12.92 8.11 -9.89
CA HIS A 173 -11.55 8.47 -10.20
C HIS A 173 -11.34 9.98 -10.09
N GLY A 174 -10.41 10.41 -9.23
CA GLY A 174 -10.17 11.83 -8.91
C GLY A 174 -11.11 12.42 -7.85
N ALA A 175 -12.00 11.63 -7.25
CA ALA A 175 -12.88 12.10 -6.18
C ALA A 175 -12.12 12.51 -4.90
N ALA A 176 -12.83 13.16 -3.97
CA ALA A 176 -12.30 13.65 -2.69
C ALA A 176 -11.04 14.53 -2.88
N ASP A 177 -11.13 15.52 -3.77
CA ASP A 177 -10.02 16.44 -4.09
C ASP A 177 -8.75 15.73 -4.59
N GLY A 178 -8.93 14.62 -5.36
CA GLY A 178 -7.84 13.80 -5.91
C GLY A 178 -7.26 12.77 -4.94
N ARG A 179 -7.82 12.63 -3.74
CA ARG A 179 -7.36 11.61 -2.78
C ARG A 179 -7.73 10.19 -3.21
N ILE A 180 -8.79 10.01 -4.00
CA ILE A 180 -9.24 8.71 -4.51
C ILE A 180 -8.86 8.56 -5.97
N HIS A 181 -8.01 7.57 -6.26
CA HIS A 181 -7.81 7.06 -7.60
C HIS A 181 -8.50 5.72 -7.74
N ILE A 182 -9.02 5.44 -8.92
CA ILE A 182 -9.56 4.11 -9.25
C ILE A 182 -8.61 3.48 -10.27
N ASP A 183 -8.10 2.31 -9.93
CA ASP A 183 -7.28 1.48 -10.79
C ASP A 183 -8.12 0.33 -11.36
N PHE A 184 -7.66 -0.29 -12.43
CA PHE A 184 -8.18 -1.54 -12.95
C PHE A 184 -7.42 -2.69 -12.28
N SER A 185 -8.06 -3.85 -12.07
CA SER A 185 -7.33 -4.98 -11.50
C SER A 185 -7.81 -6.35 -11.99
N ILE A 186 -6.85 -7.22 -12.20
CA ILE A 186 -7.04 -8.64 -12.45
C ILE A 186 -6.43 -9.38 -11.26
N HIS A 187 -7.17 -10.34 -10.68
CA HIS A 187 -6.68 -11.01 -9.48
C HIS A 187 -5.33 -11.69 -9.76
N ALA A 188 -5.31 -12.73 -10.58
CA ALA A 188 -4.11 -13.46 -10.98
C ALA A 188 -4.34 -14.22 -12.29
N GLU A 189 -3.27 -14.79 -12.89
CA GLU A 189 -3.39 -15.53 -14.14
C GLU A 189 -4.27 -16.79 -14.02
N TYR A 190 -4.24 -17.46 -12.86
CA TYR A 190 -5.00 -18.70 -12.62
C TYR A 190 -6.46 -18.46 -12.22
N THR A 191 -6.85 -17.23 -11.98
CA THR A 191 -8.22 -16.83 -11.62
C THR A 191 -8.94 -16.08 -12.74
N CYS A 192 -8.30 -15.92 -13.91
CA CYS A 192 -8.90 -15.22 -15.03
C CYS A 192 -8.55 -15.86 -16.37
N LYS A 193 -9.42 -15.74 -17.36
CA LYS A 193 -9.23 -16.31 -18.72
C LYS A 193 -8.63 -15.28 -19.67
N SER A 194 -7.81 -15.76 -20.62
CA SER A 194 -7.03 -14.90 -21.51
C SER A 194 -7.86 -13.87 -22.28
N HIS A 195 -9.06 -14.26 -22.77
CA HIS A 195 -9.91 -13.33 -23.52
C HIS A 195 -10.51 -12.22 -22.65
N ILE A 196 -10.81 -12.50 -21.37
CA ILE A 196 -11.25 -11.50 -20.38
C ILE A 196 -10.09 -10.57 -20.02
N VAL A 197 -8.92 -11.13 -19.74
CA VAL A 197 -7.70 -10.34 -19.45
C VAL A 197 -7.37 -9.40 -20.59
N LYS A 198 -7.40 -9.91 -21.84
CA LYS A 198 -7.13 -9.11 -23.05
C LYS A 198 -8.11 -7.94 -23.18
N ALA A 199 -9.42 -8.23 -23.11
CA ALA A 199 -10.44 -7.20 -23.24
C ALA A 199 -10.36 -6.14 -22.14
N TYR A 200 -10.08 -6.58 -20.90
CA TYR A 200 -9.98 -5.68 -19.74
C TYR A 200 -8.69 -4.85 -19.76
N SER A 201 -7.58 -5.43 -20.26
CA SER A 201 -6.32 -4.68 -20.48
C SER A 201 -6.48 -3.61 -21.55
N ASP A 202 -7.19 -3.93 -22.66
CA ASP A 202 -7.50 -2.95 -23.70
C ASP A 202 -8.37 -1.80 -23.17
N LEU A 203 -9.38 -2.13 -22.34
CA LEU A 203 -10.23 -1.13 -21.69
C LEU A 203 -9.41 -0.22 -20.73
N CYS A 204 -8.55 -0.81 -19.92
CA CYS A 204 -7.66 -0.05 -19.03
C CYS A 204 -6.81 0.96 -19.81
N ARG A 205 -6.18 0.50 -20.92
CA ARG A 205 -5.38 1.35 -21.79
C ARG A 205 -6.21 2.45 -22.45
N GLU A 206 -7.41 2.13 -22.95
CA GLU A 206 -8.33 3.09 -23.59
C GLU A 206 -8.71 4.22 -22.61
N LYS A 207 -8.96 3.87 -21.34
CA LYS A 207 -9.31 4.84 -20.28
C LYS A 207 -8.11 5.59 -19.69
N GLY A 208 -6.88 5.26 -20.10
CA GLY A 208 -5.67 5.82 -19.50
C GLY A 208 -5.50 5.43 -18.03
N GLY A 209 -6.04 4.27 -17.65
CA GLY A 209 -6.01 3.75 -16.30
C GLY A 209 -4.67 3.12 -15.91
N ARG A 210 -4.60 2.64 -14.67
CA ARG A 210 -3.50 1.84 -14.10
C ARG A 210 -4.00 0.44 -13.83
N MET A 211 -3.12 -0.56 -13.97
CA MET A 211 -3.44 -1.96 -13.69
C MET A 211 -2.81 -2.41 -12.36
N HIS A 212 -3.52 -3.24 -11.60
CA HIS A 212 -3.02 -3.86 -10.38
C HIS A 212 -3.26 -5.38 -10.46
N ILE A 213 -2.22 -6.20 -10.24
CA ILE A 213 -2.28 -7.66 -10.36
C ILE A 213 -1.45 -8.33 -9.27
N HIS A 214 -1.81 -9.60 -8.92
CA HIS A 214 -0.86 -10.52 -8.29
C HIS A 214 -0.06 -11.20 -9.40
N LEU A 215 1.25 -11.33 -9.21
CA LEU A 215 2.13 -11.84 -10.25
C LEU A 215 3.19 -12.79 -9.69
N ALA A 216 3.20 -14.01 -10.19
CA ALA A 216 4.22 -15.01 -9.89
C ALA A 216 4.52 -15.12 -8.38
N GLU A 217 3.46 -15.18 -7.57
CA GLU A 217 3.56 -15.20 -6.11
C GLU A 217 4.22 -16.50 -5.61
N THR A 218 4.00 -17.62 -6.31
CA THR A 218 4.57 -18.90 -5.92
C THR A 218 5.24 -19.63 -7.09
N ALA A 219 6.22 -20.49 -6.77
CA ALA A 219 6.82 -21.37 -7.76
C ALA A 219 5.78 -22.36 -8.37
N ARG A 220 4.68 -22.63 -7.67
CA ARG A 220 3.57 -23.43 -8.18
C ARG A 220 2.82 -22.70 -9.27
N GLU A 221 2.45 -21.44 -9.05
CA GLU A 221 1.81 -20.58 -10.05
C GLU A 221 2.66 -20.51 -11.32
N GLN A 222 3.95 -20.21 -11.17
CA GLN A 222 4.91 -20.16 -12.28
C GLN A 222 4.90 -21.44 -13.13
N ARG A 223 5.03 -22.59 -12.46
CA ARG A 223 5.04 -23.89 -13.14
C ARG A 223 3.72 -24.21 -13.82
N GLU A 224 2.59 -24.04 -13.12
CA GLU A 224 1.26 -24.35 -13.67
C GLU A 224 0.88 -23.43 -14.84
N CYS A 225 1.31 -22.16 -14.84
CA CYS A 225 1.13 -21.25 -15.97
C CYS A 225 1.91 -21.72 -17.20
N ILE A 226 3.18 -22.13 -17.02
CA ILE A 226 3.99 -22.70 -18.10
C ILE A 226 3.35 -23.97 -18.65
N GLU A 227 2.82 -24.85 -17.80
CA GLU A 227 2.12 -26.07 -18.23
C GLU A 227 0.85 -25.76 -19.04
N ARG A 228 0.08 -24.73 -18.67
CA ARG A 228 -1.16 -24.33 -19.36
C ARG A 228 -0.92 -23.59 -20.67
N TYR A 229 0.04 -22.67 -20.67
CA TYR A 229 0.17 -21.66 -21.74
C TYR A 229 1.53 -21.68 -22.45
N GLY A 230 2.51 -22.46 -21.98
CA GLY A 230 3.88 -22.43 -22.47
C GLY A 230 4.61 -21.12 -22.18
N LYS A 231 4.13 -20.35 -21.20
CA LYS A 231 4.59 -19.01 -20.83
C LYS A 231 4.65 -18.88 -19.31
N THR A 232 5.58 -18.06 -18.82
CA THR A 232 5.51 -17.60 -17.42
C THR A 232 4.29 -16.69 -17.22
N PRO A 233 3.82 -16.47 -15.98
CA PRO A 233 2.76 -15.48 -15.71
C PRO A 233 3.10 -14.10 -16.30
N THR A 234 4.33 -13.65 -16.18
CA THR A 234 4.80 -12.38 -16.74
C THR A 234 4.67 -12.34 -18.27
N GLU A 235 5.20 -13.37 -18.99
CA GLU A 235 5.09 -13.49 -20.43
C GLU A 235 3.62 -13.61 -20.90
N TRP A 236 2.78 -14.25 -20.08
CA TRP A 236 1.37 -14.40 -20.39
C TRP A 236 0.64 -13.05 -20.30
N PHE A 237 0.80 -12.30 -19.22
CA PHE A 237 0.23 -10.96 -19.08
C PHE A 237 0.76 -9.98 -20.14
N GLU A 238 2.07 -10.01 -20.41
CA GLU A 238 2.68 -9.23 -21.50
C GLU A 238 1.98 -9.51 -22.84
N SER A 239 1.80 -10.79 -23.19
CA SER A 239 1.18 -11.19 -24.46
C SER A 239 -0.29 -10.77 -24.61
N LEU A 240 -0.94 -10.41 -23.51
CA LEU A 240 -2.31 -9.92 -23.47
C LEU A 240 -2.40 -8.37 -23.36
N GLY A 241 -1.26 -7.69 -23.40
CA GLY A 241 -1.19 -6.22 -23.36
C GLY A 241 -1.46 -5.61 -21.96
N THR A 242 -1.36 -6.41 -20.90
CA THR A 242 -1.62 -5.93 -19.53
C THR A 242 -0.60 -4.86 -19.11
N PHE A 243 0.64 -4.98 -19.57
CA PHE A 243 1.72 -4.03 -19.26
C PHE A 243 1.79 -2.82 -20.21
N ASP A 244 0.84 -2.67 -21.13
CA ASP A 244 0.71 -1.45 -21.94
C ASP A 244 0.15 -0.26 -21.17
N SER A 245 -0.35 -0.51 -19.97
CA SER A 245 -0.73 0.50 -18.97
C SER A 245 0.25 0.51 -17.79
N PRO A 246 0.41 1.62 -17.05
CA PRO A 246 1.18 1.61 -15.81
C PRO A 246 0.65 0.52 -14.88
N THR A 247 1.50 -0.42 -14.46
CA THR A 247 1.07 -1.62 -13.73
C THR A 247 1.79 -1.75 -12.40
N ALA A 248 1.02 -2.07 -11.36
CA ALA A 248 1.46 -2.54 -10.06
C ALA A 248 1.37 -4.07 -10.02
N ALA A 249 2.49 -4.75 -9.83
CA ALA A 249 2.58 -6.21 -9.74
C ALA A 249 2.96 -6.62 -8.31
N ALA A 250 2.02 -7.21 -7.57
CA ALA A 250 2.25 -7.68 -6.20
C ALA A 250 3.01 -9.02 -6.19
N HIS A 251 3.85 -9.19 -5.16
CA HIS A 251 4.68 -10.34 -4.83
C HIS A 251 5.91 -10.54 -5.73
N CYS A 252 5.76 -10.94 -6.96
CA CYS A 252 6.85 -11.21 -7.92
C CYS A 252 7.96 -12.13 -7.34
N VAL A 253 7.56 -13.16 -6.56
CA VAL A 253 8.50 -14.06 -5.86
C VAL A 253 9.19 -15.01 -6.82
N ALA A 254 8.44 -15.62 -7.74
CA ALA A 254 8.92 -16.69 -8.61
C ALA A 254 9.27 -16.21 -10.03
N VAL A 255 9.58 -14.93 -10.20
CA VAL A 255 9.96 -14.37 -11.50
C VAL A 255 11.37 -14.81 -11.93
N THR A 256 11.56 -14.99 -13.22
CA THR A 256 12.86 -15.29 -13.85
C THR A 256 13.62 -14.01 -14.22
N GLU A 257 14.88 -14.13 -14.62
CA GLU A 257 15.64 -13.00 -15.17
C GLU A 257 14.94 -12.37 -16.38
N ARG A 258 14.40 -13.20 -17.30
CA ARG A 258 13.63 -12.74 -18.45
C ARG A 258 12.34 -12.01 -18.04
N ASP A 259 11.65 -12.50 -17.01
CA ASP A 259 10.47 -11.81 -16.48
C ASP A 259 10.83 -10.42 -15.95
N MET A 260 11.95 -10.30 -15.22
CA MET A 260 12.44 -9.00 -14.73
C MET A 260 12.80 -8.05 -15.88
N ASP A 261 13.38 -8.55 -16.98
CA ASP A 261 13.67 -7.74 -18.14
C ASP A 261 12.37 -7.23 -18.82
N ILE A 262 11.31 -8.04 -18.89
CA ILE A 262 9.97 -7.64 -19.35
C ILE A 262 9.39 -6.55 -18.42
N LEU A 263 9.38 -6.80 -17.12
CA LEU A 263 8.87 -5.83 -16.14
C LEU A 263 9.57 -4.47 -16.26
N LYS A 264 10.91 -4.51 -16.45
CA LYS A 264 11.71 -3.29 -16.66
C LYS A 264 11.35 -2.58 -17.97
N ALA A 265 11.23 -3.33 -19.07
CA ALA A 265 10.93 -2.76 -20.40
C ALA A 265 9.58 -2.03 -20.43
N HIS A 266 8.59 -2.53 -19.70
CA HIS A 266 7.26 -1.94 -19.59
C HIS A 266 7.10 -0.94 -18.43
N GLY A 267 8.15 -0.73 -17.61
CA GLY A 267 8.07 0.19 -16.46
C GLY A 267 7.11 -0.28 -15.36
N VAL A 268 6.89 -1.58 -15.24
CA VAL A 268 6.05 -2.18 -14.20
C VAL A 268 6.68 -1.89 -12.84
N SER A 269 5.86 -1.48 -11.88
CA SER A 269 6.27 -1.34 -10.47
C SER A 269 5.94 -2.62 -9.71
N VAL A 270 6.90 -3.10 -8.92
CA VAL A 270 6.74 -4.30 -8.08
C VAL A 270 6.36 -3.91 -6.66
N VAL A 271 5.39 -4.60 -6.08
CA VAL A 271 5.06 -4.46 -4.65
C VAL A 271 5.58 -5.67 -3.90
N HIS A 272 6.58 -5.45 -3.08
CA HIS A 272 7.12 -6.46 -2.19
C HIS A 272 6.26 -6.56 -0.92
N ASN A 273 5.83 -7.78 -0.57
CA ASN A 273 4.97 -8.06 0.58
C ASN A 273 5.69 -9.05 1.52
N PRO A 274 6.71 -8.60 2.27
CA PRO A 274 7.61 -9.48 3.02
C PRO A 274 6.89 -10.46 3.94
N THR A 275 6.04 -9.94 4.83
CA THR A 275 5.33 -10.75 5.82
C THR A 275 4.43 -11.80 5.17
N SER A 276 3.63 -11.42 4.18
CA SER A 276 2.72 -12.34 3.48
C SER A 276 3.49 -13.43 2.74
N ASN A 277 4.54 -13.06 1.98
CA ASN A 277 5.38 -14.02 1.26
C ASN A 277 5.99 -15.07 2.18
N LEU A 278 6.47 -14.66 3.35
CA LEU A 278 7.05 -15.57 4.35
C LEU A 278 5.99 -16.43 5.02
N LYS A 279 4.87 -15.83 5.43
CA LYS A 279 3.80 -16.51 6.16
C LYS A 279 3.11 -17.58 5.33
N LEU A 280 2.86 -17.33 4.05
CA LEU A 280 2.27 -18.29 3.12
C LEU A 280 3.29 -19.27 2.53
N GLY A 281 4.58 -19.08 2.83
CA GLY A 281 5.67 -19.91 2.31
C GLY A 281 5.87 -19.73 0.80
N SER A 282 5.54 -18.56 0.26
CA SER A 282 5.72 -18.24 -1.16
C SER A 282 7.20 -18.15 -1.54
N GLY A 283 8.04 -17.63 -0.64
CA GLY A 283 9.50 -17.55 -0.81
C GLY A 283 10.04 -16.13 -0.73
N PHE A 284 11.25 -15.94 -1.27
CA PHE A 284 11.97 -14.67 -1.27
C PHE A 284 11.96 -14.07 -2.68
N ALA A 285 11.33 -12.92 -2.85
CA ALA A 285 11.35 -12.20 -4.12
C ALA A 285 12.76 -11.68 -4.42
N PRO A 286 13.23 -11.70 -5.69
CA PRO A 286 14.60 -11.27 -6.05
C PRO A 286 14.75 -9.73 -6.08
N ILE A 287 14.45 -9.07 -4.96
CA ILE A 287 14.32 -7.61 -4.85
C ILE A 287 15.60 -6.89 -5.24
N ARG A 288 16.77 -7.33 -4.78
CA ARG A 288 18.05 -6.73 -5.16
C ARG A 288 18.25 -6.74 -6.68
N GLN A 289 18.00 -7.90 -7.32
CA GLN A 289 18.13 -8.02 -8.77
C GLN A 289 17.16 -7.13 -9.55
N MET A 290 15.94 -6.93 -9.03
CA MET A 290 14.95 -6.00 -9.60
C MET A 290 15.43 -4.55 -9.50
N MET A 291 15.94 -4.15 -8.32
CA MET A 291 16.45 -2.80 -8.09
C MET A 291 17.68 -2.50 -8.95
N ASP A 292 18.60 -3.46 -9.08
CA ASP A 292 19.78 -3.34 -9.94
C ASP A 292 19.43 -3.14 -11.43
N ARG A 293 18.29 -3.68 -11.86
CA ARG A 293 17.72 -3.41 -13.19
C ARG A 293 16.99 -2.08 -13.28
N GLY A 294 16.82 -1.36 -12.15
CA GLY A 294 16.09 -0.11 -12.05
C GLY A 294 14.57 -0.29 -12.17
N ILE A 295 14.04 -1.45 -11.77
CA ILE A 295 12.61 -1.65 -11.57
C ILE A 295 12.21 -0.88 -10.29
N ASN A 296 11.07 -0.18 -10.34
CA ASN A 296 10.52 0.49 -9.18
C ASN A 296 9.97 -0.56 -8.20
N VAL A 297 10.61 -0.71 -7.05
CA VAL A 297 10.18 -1.62 -5.97
C VAL A 297 9.55 -0.80 -4.85
N THR A 298 8.42 -1.28 -4.34
CA THR A 298 7.62 -0.65 -3.28
C THR A 298 7.27 -1.69 -2.21
N LEU A 299 6.65 -1.27 -1.11
CA LEU A 299 6.17 -2.16 -0.05
C LEU A 299 4.64 -2.19 0.01
N GLY A 300 4.12 -3.33 0.41
CA GLY A 300 2.72 -3.54 0.74
C GLY A 300 2.55 -4.54 1.87
N THR A 301 1.48 -4.42 2.64
CA THR A 301 1.18 -5.37 3.72
C THR A 301 0.46 -6.62 3.25
N ASP A 302 -0.15 -6.56 2.06
CA ASP A 302 -1.16 -7.54 1.66
C ASP A 302 -2.38 -7.54 2.62
N GLY A 303 -3.23 -8.55 2.61
CA GLY A 303 -4.38 -8.67 3.48
C GLY A 303 -4.02 -9.12 4.90
N THR A 304 -4.81 -8.70 5.89
CA THR A 304 -4.61 -9.12 7.29
C THR A 304 -4.85 -10.62 7.53
N ALA A 305 -5.43 -11.33 6.58
CA ALA A 305 -5.53 -12.79 6.62
C ALA A 305 -4.20 -13.48 6.24
N SER A 306 -3.44 -12.89 5.31
CA SER A 306 -2.11 -13.39 4.89
C SER A 306 -0.95 -12.77 5.68
N ASN A 307 -1.13 -11.58 6.26
CA ASN A 307 -0.12 -10.87 7.05
C ASN A 307 -0.38 -10.96 8.57
N ASN A 308 -1.54 -10.59 9.03
CA ASN A 308 -2.12 -10.38 10.35
C ASN A 308 -2.23 -8.91 10.79
N ASN A 309 -1.49 -7.98 10.21
CA ASN A 309 -1.59 -6.55 10.51
C ASN A 309 -1.44 -5.70 9.24
N LEU A 310 -1.57 -4.37 9.38
CA LEU A 310 -1.40 -3.38 8.32
C LEU A 310 -0.24 -2.43 8.67
N ASN A 311 0.82 -2.97 9.30
CA ASN A 311 1.91 -2.22 9.88
C ASN A 311 3.09 -2.07 8.90
N MET A 312 3.23 -0.91 8.28
CA MET A 312 4.32 -0.63 7.34
C MET A 312 5.71 -0.61 7.99
N PHE A 313 5.84 -0.35 9.29
CA PHE A 313 7.14 -0.44 9.98
C PHE A 313 7.64 -1.88 10.05
N GLU A 314 6.74 -2.85 10.23
CA GLU A 314 7.09 -4.28 10.20
C GLU A 314 7.53 -4.70 8.80
N GLU A 315 6.82 -4.24 7.75
CA GLU A 315 7.20 -4.52 6.37
C GLU A 315 8.56 -3.91 6.02
N MET A 316 8.86 -2.68 6.46
CA MET A 316 10.18 -2.06 6.28
C MET A 316 11.27 -2.87 6.98
N HIS A 317 11.06 -3.24 8.24
CA HIS A 317 12.02 -4.02 9.00
C HIS A 317 12.33 -5.37 8.33
N LEU A 318 11.30 -6.10 7.93
CA LEU A 318 11.48 -7.38 7.25
C LEU A 318 12.13 -7.23 5.87
N ALA A 319 11.77 -6.23 5.09
CA ALA A 319 12.34 -5.99 3.77
C ALA A 319 13.88 -5.81 3.83
N GLU A 320 14.39 -5.20 4.89
CA GLU A 320 15.83 -5.03 5.11
C GLU A 320 16.47 -6.34 5.57
N ILE A 321 16.08 -6.85 6.74
CA ILE A 321 16.83 -7.92 7.40
C ILE A 321 16.66 -9.30 6.77
N MET A 322 15.53 -9.53 6.11
CA MET A 322 15.20 -10.82 5.51
C MET A 322 16.15 -11.16 4.36
N HIS A 323 16.38 -10.20 3.47
CA HIS A 323 17.25 -10.40 2.30
C HIS A 323 18.71 -10.49 2.72
N ASP A 324 19.14 -9.66 3.65
CA ASP A 324 20.48 -9.69 4.22
C ASP A 324 20.79 -11.04 4.85
N GLY A 325 19.87 -11.54 5.67
CA GLY A 325 20.02 -12.86 6.32
C GLY A 325 20.01 -14.03 5.34
N TYR A 326 19.13 -13.99 4.34
CA TYR A 326 19.01 -15.05 3.33
C TYR A 326 20.27 -15.17 2.46
N HIS A 327 20.86 -14.03 2.08
CA HIS A 327 22.05 -13.97 1.21
C HIS A 327 23.38 -13.95 1.99
N ASN A 328 23.37 -13.84 3.32
CA ASN A 328 24.54 -13.66 4.18
C ASN A 328 25.35 -12.40 3.81
N ASP A 329 24.66 -11.32 3.45
CA ASP A 329 25.25 -10.05 3.05
C ASP A 329 24.46 -8.89 3.67
N PRO A 330 24.98 -8.24 4.75
CA PRO A 330 24.27 -7.15 5.44
C PRO A 330 24.33 -5.81 4.69
N THR A 331 24.79 -5.81 3.44
CA THR A 331 24.85 -4.62 2.58
C THR A 331 23.92 -4.71 1.39
N LEU A 332 23.09 -5.77 1.34
CA LEU A 332 22.30 -6.09 0.17
C LEU A 332 21.19 -5.06 -0.07
N ILE A 333 20.45 -4.71 0.98
CA ILE A 333 19.37 -3.71 0.94
C ILE A 333 19.65 -2.65 2.01
N SER A 334 19.81 -1.40 1.60
CA SER A 334 20.06 -0.32 2.55
C SER A 334 18.77 0.22 3.19
N THR A 335 18.88 0.75 4.41
CA THR A 335 17.79 1.46 5.11
C THR A 335 17.15 2.56 4.27
N GLN A 336 17.97 3.26 3.47
CA GLN A 336 17.50 4.34 2.58
C GLN A 336 16.64 3.80 1.44
N GLU A 337 17.04 2.68 0.82
CA GLU A 337 16.25 2.01 -0.21
C GLU A 337 14.92 1.50 0.34
N VAL A 338 14.92 0.93 1.54
CA VAL A 338 13.69 0.49 2.21
C VAL A 338 12.74 1.65 2.50
N LEU A 339 13.29 2.77 2.97
CA LEU A 339 12.49 3.96 3.22
C LEU A 339 11.92 4.55 1.91
N ASP A 340 12.71 4.55 0.82
CA ASP A 340 12.21 4.91 -0.50
C ASP A 340 11.08 3.98 -0.98
N MET A 341 11.16 2.66 -0.73
CA MET A 341 10.09 1.70 -1.06
C MET A 341 8.79 2.03 -0.32
N ALA A 342 8.86 2.45 0.93
CA ALA A 342 7.70 2.77 1.77
C ALA A 342 7.13 4.19 1.54
N THR A 343 7.78 5.02 0.73
CA THR A 343 7.46 6.44 0.55
C THR A 343 7.44 6.84 -0.93
N ILE A 344 8.54 7.39 -1.47
CA ILE A 344 8.58 7.98 -2.81
C ILE A 344 8.32 6.96 -3.94
N ASN A 345 8.80 5.72 -3.79
CA ASN A 345 8.55 4.68 -4.79
C ASN A 345 7.07 4.31 -4.82
N GLY A 346 6.42 4.25 -3.64
CA GLY A 346 4.99 4.04 -3.51
C GLY A 346 4.19 5.18 -4.14
N ALA A 347 4.58 6.43 -3.92
CA ALA A 347 3.97 7.59 -4.54
C ALA A 347 4.01 7.51 -6.08
N LYS A 348 5.16 7.14 -6.63
CA LYS A 348 5.35 6.91 -8.07
C LYS A 348 4.44 5.80 -8.60
N LEU A 349 4.36 4.65 -7.89
CA LEU A 349 3.47 3.55 -8.26
C LEU A 349 2.01 4.00 -8.31
N GLN A 350 1.55 4.77 -7.31
CA GLN A 350 0.18 5.25 -7.23
C GLN A 350 -0.14 6.42 -8.17
N GLY A 351 0.87 6.97 -8.89
CA GLY A 351 0.71 8.13 -9.75
C GLY A 351 0.48 9.43 -8.98
N ARG A 352 1.15 9.57 -7.83
CA ARG A 352 1.05 10.72 -6.91
C ARG A 352 2.41 11.41 -6.77
N ASP A 353 2.89 12.02 -7.86
CA ASP A 353 4.22 12.61 -7.93
C ASP A 353 4.45 13.81 -6.96
N ASP A 354 3.39 14.29 -6.33
CA ASP A 354 3.42 15.40 -5.38
C ASP A 354 3.45 14.96 -3.90
N THR A 355 3.61 13.65 -3.63
CA THR A 355 3.70 13.06 -2.27
C THR A 355 4.97 12.25 -2.07
N GLY A 356 5.10 11.56 -0.93
CA GLY A 356 6.18 10.61 -0.63
C GLY A 356 7.50 11.23 -0.16
N VAL A 357 7.59 12.56 -0.09
CA VAL A 357 8.75 13.28 0.47
C VAL A 357 8.32 14.56 1.16
N LEU A 358 9.08 15.00 2.17
CA LEU A 358 8.92 16.33 2.75
C LEU A 358 9.75 17.34 1.94
N ALA A 359 9.07 18.16 1.15
CA ALA A 359 9.69 19.23 0.38
C ALA A 359 8.70 20.37 0.14
N VAL A 360 9.19 21.61 0.04
CA VAL A 360 8.37 22.78 -0.27
C VAL A 360 7.67 22.59 -1.62
N GLY A 361 6.35 22.85 -1.65
CA GLY A 361 5.49 22.68 -2.81
C GLY A 361 4.84 21.28 -2.94
N LYS A 362 5.31 20.26 -2.21
CA LYS A 362 4.70 18.92 -2.12
C LYS A 362 3.51 18.95 -1.19
N LYS A 363 2.65 17.94 -1.30
CA LYS A 363 1.52 17.72 -0.38
C LYS A 363 2.02 17.46 1.04
N ALA A 364 1.29 17.98 2.01
CA ALA A 364 1.60 17.78 3.42
C ALA A 364 1.02 16.45 3.92
N ASP A 365 1.63 15.34 3.46
CA ASP A 365 1.41 13.99 3.95
C ASP A 365 2.55 13.67 4.91
N ILE A 366 2.29 13.81 6.19
CA ILE A 366 3.33 13.88 7.24
C ILE A 366 2.95 12.93 8.38
N ILE A 367 3.93 12.19 8.89
CA ILE A 367 3.81 11.51 10.16
C ILE A 367 4.76 12.12 11.19
N ALA A 368 4.35 12.08 12.46
CA ALA A 368 5.23 12.41 13.56
C ALA A 368 5.41 11.23 14.49
N LEU A 369 6.65 10.90 14.84
CA LEU A 369 7.00 9.88 15.82
C LEU A 369 7.41 10.51 17.14
N ASP A 370 7.04 9.89 18.26
CA ASP A 370 7.44 10.29 19.61
C ASP A 370 8.82 9.74 19.96
N LEU A 371 9.86 10.58 19.85
CA LEU A 371 11.25 10.19 20.12
C LEU A 371 11.53 9.99 21.62
N SER A 372 10.59 10.22 22.52
CA SER A 372 10.78 9.98 23.98
C SER A 372 10.79 8.49 24.34
N LYS A 373 10.47 7.61 23.40
CA LYS A 373 10.46 6.17 23.62
C LYS A 373 11.88 5.60 23.74
N PRO A 374 12.16 4.74 24.76
CA PRO A 374 13.53 4.24 25.00
C PRO A 374 14.19 3.53 23.82
N HIS A 375 13.43 2.81 23.01
CA HIS A 375 13.94 2.06 21.83
C HIS A 375 14.26 2.96 20.63
N LEU A 376 13.89 4.25 20.68
CA LEU A 376 14.23 5.25 19.67
C LEU A 376 15.44 6.12 20.08
N TYR A 377 16.14 5.76 21.16
CA TYR A 377 17.30 6.49 21.65
C TYR A 377 18.51 5.54 21.91
N PRO A 378 19.73 5.90 21.48
CA PRO A 378 20.08 7.12 20.74
C PRO A 378 19.77 7.05 19.24
N ASN A 379 19.50 8.20 18.61
CA ASN A 379 19.33 8.31 17.16
C ASN A 379 20.64 8.79 16.50
N PHE A 380 21.40 7.87 15.93
CA PHE A 380 22.62 8.18 15.15
C PHE A 380 22.36 8.11 13.64
N ASP A 381 21.33 7.41 13.22
CA ASP A 381 20.92 7.22 11.83
C ASP A 381 19.39 7.19 11.77
N THR A 382 18.79 8.27 11.33
CA THR A 382 17.31 8.40 11.31
C THR A 382 16.64 7.44 10.33
N PRO A 383 17.14 7.18 9.11
CA PRO A 383 16.66 6.09 8.26
C PRO A 383 16.64 4.74 8.97
N ALA A 384 17.75 4.32 9.57
CA ALA A 384 17.84 3.05 10.31
C ALA A 384 16.90 3.01 11.53
N LEU A 385 16.74 4.14 12.23
CA LEU A 385 15.77 4.24 13.31
C LEU A 385 14.35 3.97 12.82
N LEU A 386 13.95 4.54 11.68
CA LEU A 386 12.62 4.36 11.10
C LEU A 386 12.40 2.94 10.59
N THR A 387 13.38 2.34 9.91
CA THR A 387 13.23 1.03 9.28
C THR A 387 13.42 -0.14 10.26
N CYS A 388 14.28 0.02 11.27
CA CYS A 388 14.66 -1.10 12.15
C CYS A 388 14.17 -0.98 13.59
N SER A 389 13.94 0.23 14.11
CA SER A 389 13.63 0.43 15.52
C SER A 389 12.19 0.90 15.77
N ALA A 390 11.67 1.77 14.91
CA ALA A 390 10.36 2.37 15.06
C ALA A 390 9.22 1.34 14.85
N GLN A 391 8.12 1.59 15.51
CA GLN A 391 6.91 0.76 15.46
C GLN A 391 5.68 1.64 15.21
N ALA A 392 4.60 1.06 14.71
CA ALA A 392 3.35 1.77 14.48
C ALA A 392 2.86 2.54 15.72
N GLY A 393 3.06 1.99 16.92
CA GLY A 393 2.70 2.62 18.20
C GLY A 393 3.53 3.84 18.61
N ASP A 394 4.57 4.19 17.84
CA ASP A 394 5.39 5.38 18.07
C ASP A 394 4.86 6.60 17.31
N VAL A 395 3.98 6.38 16.33
CA VAL A 395 3.32 7.44 15.58
C VAL A 395 2.37 8.20 16.51
N CYS A 396 2.60 9.49 16.68
CA CYS A 396 1.77 10.37 17.49
C CYS A 396 0.95 11.37 16.67
N MET A 397 1.22 11.51 15.37
CA MET A 397 0.42 12.32 14.45
C MET A 397 0.48 11.76 13.03
N THR A 398 -0.67 11.74 12.36
CA THR A 398 -0.78 11.46 10.92
C THR A 398 -1.56 12.57 10.25
N MET A 399 -0.96 13.19 9.24
CA MET A 399 -1.51 14.31 8.47
C MET A 399 -1.57 13.93 6.99
N VAL A 400 -2.69 14.23 6.32
CA VAL A 400 -2.88 14.04 4.87
C VAL A 400 -3.42 15.33 4.27
N ASP A 401 -2.79 15.81 3.19
CA ASP A 401 -3.14 17.09 2.56
C ASP A 401 -3.29 18.23 3.58
N GLY A 402 -2.39 18.29 4.58
CA GLY A 402 -2.40 19.30 5.63
C GLY A 402 -3.48 19.15 6.71
N ASN A 403 -4.32 18.12 6.63
CA ASN A 403 -5.34 17.81 7.62
C ASN A 403 -4.83 16.73 8.58
N ILE A 404 -4.86 17.01 9.88
CA ILE A 404 -4.51 16.01 10.91
C ILE A 404 -5.67 15.02 11.01
N LEU A 405 -5.40 13.75 10.70
CA LEU A 405 -6.38 12.66 10.80
C LEU A 405 -6.30 11.95 12.16
N TYR A 406 -5.09 11.88 12.73
CA TYR A 406 -4.80 11.23 14.01
C TYR A 406 -3.79 12.05 14.80
N GLU A 407 -4.02 12.20 16.09
CA GLU A 407 -3.09 12.88 16.99
C GLU A 407 -3.22 12.35 18.41
N ASN A 408 -2.10 11.84 18.98
CA ASN A 408 -1.98 11.41 20.38
C ASN A 408 -3.10 10.46 20.85
N GLY A 409 -3.46 9.47 20.02
CA GLY A 409 -4.50 8.47 20.34
C GLY A 409 -5.91 8.87 19.88
N GLU A 410 -6.12 10.08 19.37
CA GLU A 410 -7.43 10.56 18.94
C GLU A 410 -7.53 10.64 17.41
N PHE A 411 -8.55 10.02 16.84
CA PHE A 411 -8.95 10.21 15.45
C PHE A 411 -9.78 11.50 15.32
N LYS A 412 -9.50 12.29 14.26
CA LYS A 412 -10.19 13.56 14.04
C LYS A 412 -11.34 13.46 13.05
N THR A 413 -11.37 12.38 12.26
CA THR A 413 -12.34 12.16 11.16
C THR A 413 -13.19 10.91 11.37
N LEU A 414 -12.73 9.95 12.17
CA LEU A 414 -13.41 8.68 12.45
C LEU A 414 -13.82 8.58 13.91
N ASP A 415 -15.01 8.06 14.17
CA ASP A 415 -15.46 7.65 15.52
C ASP A 415 -14.98 6.21 15.78
N ALA A 416 -13.86 6.07 16.47
CA ALA A 416 -13.22 4.77 16.70
C ALA A 416 -14.09 3.79 17.51
N GLU A 417 -14.90 4.29 18.45
CA GLU A 417 -15.80 3.45 19.26
C GLU A 417 -16.93 2.89 18.39
N LYS A 418 -17.54 3.74 17.57
CA LYS A 418 -18.56 3.32 16.60
C LYS A 418 -18.01 2.34 15.59
N VAL A 419 -16.83 2.62 15.00
CA VAL A 419 -16.17 1.74 14.04
C VAL A 419 -15.91 0.37 14.64
N ARG A 420 -15.43 0.32 15.88
CA ARG A 420 -15.24 -0.94 16.62
C ARG A 420 -16.55 -1.70 16.82
N ALA A 421 -17.61 -1.03 17.24
CA ALA A 421 -18.92 -1.65 17.45
C ALA A 421 -19.52 -2.17 16.13
N ASP A 422 -19.32 -1.46 15.01
CA ASP A 422 -19.73 -1.91 13.66
C ASP A 422 -18.98 -3.18 13.26
N MET A 423 -17.66 -3.22 13.50
CA MET A 423 -16.83 -4.40 13.24
C MET A 423 -17.24 -5.60 14.08
N GLU A 424 -17.52 -5.41 15.37
CA GLU A 424 -18.00 -6.48 16.26
C GLU A 424 -19.31 -7.09 15.75
N ARG A 425 -20.26 -6.26 15.26
CA ARG A 425 -21.51 -6.75 14.62
C ARG A 425 -21.25 -7.55 13.34
N ALA A 426 -20.34 -7.09 12.50
CA ALA A 426 -19.97 -7.81 11.27
C ALA A 426 -19.34 -9.17 11.60
N VAL A 427 -18.45 -9.24 12.58
CA VAL A 427 -17.86 -10.50 13.08
C VAL A 427 -18.95 -11.43 13.64
N GLU A 428 -19.87 -10.91 14.45
CA GLU A 428 -20.98 -11.70 14.97
C GLU A 428 -21.86 -12.28 13.87
N ARG A 429 -22.23 -11.47 12.87
CA ARG A 429 -22.99 -11.91 11.71
C ARG A 429 -22.27 -13.02 10.94
N LEU A 430 -20.98 -12.87 10.74
CA LEU A 430 -20.20 -13.76 9.88
C LEU A 430 -19.84 -15.09 10.54
N TYR A 431 -19.58 -15.11 11.85
CA TYR A 431 -19.01 -16.25 12.57
C TYR A 431 -19.88 -16.87 13.66
N ARG A 432 -20.90 -16.16 14.19
CA ARG A 432 -21.86 -16.79 15.11
C ARG A 432 -22.81 -17.68 14.32
N LYS A 433 -22.84 -18.96 14.72
CA LYS A 433 -23.80 -19.97 14.23
C LYS A 433 -25.14 -19.80 14.91
#